data_13a44d38ee66073a0da5c2dbfd18087f
#
_entry.id   13a44d38ee66073a0da5c2dbfd18087f
#
_cell.length_a   1.000
_cell.length_b   1.000
_cell.length_c   1.000
_cell.angle_alpha   90.00
_cell.angle_beta   90.00
_cell.angle_gamma   90.00
#
_symmetry.space_group_name_H-M   'P 1'
#
loop_
_entity.id
_entity.type
_entity.pdbx_description
1 polymer ?
#
loop_
_entity_poly.entity_id
_entity_poly.type
_entity_poly.pdbx_seq_one_letter_code
_entity_poly.pdbx_strand_id
1 'polypeptide(L)'
;MFSSLYFPLVSVLACHDAQPDHLDMLLDGRIAETMSYTSRCAEQCDHDETGASGCMQIQADLQTMLGIDEDAEDSYREAQKMIRSSRRDLRIASCRNAGWQAFFRHRLGTAMSCFMSIVDDPRLEPRQSMEGRFGALCVLLELGQLHEAEGLLVELEVMLDEQTASGQAALPQLPVWRELIDTLRYDLGVQNALRTAAQLSDHVFWQSGLAARPAAGKRTHVPDAGPFSALAARVRSPLLRSRIDYLDHLQRLAAGQREASPAAVAHLNWAMANGLYAYQYAVRIEIAFASLAGGAPQLAETMLAPLAADRRAAQGRWKLESLYCLAKTRAAQGRDADAAQLYSRYALVAMQCLRDASAVLAPFAHRAKRVAEQLDDVGARLPAKYRRAYRYLMENLERSDLSVREVAAEIGVTERALQSAFKNSLGSTPTEIIRQKRMERIRAELESDTVLGTPSVLFAAARWGVQSRSTLVNGYRRQFDEAPSDTLKR
;
A
#
# COMPACT_ATOMS: atom_id res chain seq x y z
N MET A 1 1.65 10.96 5.08
CA MET A 1 0.70 9.83 4.92
C MET A 1 -0.37 9.89 6.01
N PHE A 2 -1.46 10.61 5.74
CA PHE A 2 -2.60 10.60 6.68
C PHE A 2 -3.19 9.18 6.80
N SER A 3 -3.10 8.37 5.74
CA SER A 3 -3.50 6.96 5.72
C SER A 3 -2.80 6.10 6.78
N SER A 4 -1.64 6.53 7.31
CA SER A 4 -0.95 5.82 8.39
C SER A 4 -1.76 5.77 9.70
N LEU A 5 -2.71 6.70 9.91
CA LEU A 5 -3.63 6.67 11.03
C LEU A 5 -4.59 5.47 10.96
N TYR A 6 -5.02 5.12 9.75
CA TYR A 6 -5.99 4.03 9.53
C TYR A 6 -5.35 2.65 9.47
N PHE A 7 -4.05 2.59 9.13
CA PHE A 7 -3.34 1.32 8.93
C PHE A 7 -3.45 0.35 10.13
N PRO A 8 -3.21 0.75 11.39
CA PRO A 8 -3.32 -0.17 12.51
C PRO A 8 -4.72 -0.75 12.70
N LEU A 9 -5.76 0.06 12.45
CA LEU A 9 -7.15 -0.40 12.50
C LEU A 9 -7.43 -1.44 11.42
N VAL A 10 -7.01 -1.16 10.17
CA VAL A 10 -7.16 -2.11 9.05
C VAL A 10 -6.41 -3.40 9.33
N SER A 11 -5.20 -3.30 9.88
CA SER A 11 -4.38 -4.45 10.25
C SER A 11 -5.09 -5.36 11.24
N VAL A 12 -5.59 -4.81 12.35
CA VAL A 12 -6.30 -5.60 13.38
C VAL A 12 -7.61 -6.17 12.84
N LEU A 13 -8.36 -5.39 12.05
CA LEU A 13 -9.62 -5.84 11.44
C LEU A 13 -9.40 -6.96 10.40
N ALA A 14 -8.26 -6.97 9.72
CA ALA A 14 -7.92 -8.00 8.75
C ALA A 14 -7.25 -9.24 9.39
N CYS A 15 -6.68 -9.12 10.57
CA CYS A 15 -6.01 -10.20 11.28
C CYS A 15 -7.03 -11.21 11.83
N HIS A 16 -6.82 -12.51 11.52
CA HIS A 16 -7.72 -13.58 11.99
C HIS A 16 -7.67 -13.76 13.50
N ASP A 17 -6.48 -13.69 14.04
CA ASP A 17 -6.16 -14.08 15.41
C ASP A 17 -5.96 -12.85 16.31
N ALA A 18 -6.49 -11.67 15.88
CA ALA A 18 -6.43 -10.46 16.67
C ALA A 18 -7.30 -10.59 17.93
N GLN A 19 -6.73 -10.27 19.08
CA GLN A 19 -7.47 -10.17 20.32
C GLN A 19 -8.42 -8.94 20.29
N PRO A 20 -9.65 -9.02 20.82
CA PRO A 20 -10.59 -7.89 20.84
C PRO A 20 -9.98 -6.62 21.45
N ASP A 21 -9.20 -6.77 22.51
CA ASP A 21 -8.57 -5.66 23.24
C ASP A 21 -7.64 -4.81 22.33
N HIS A 22 -6.98 -5.41 21.30
CA HIS A 22 -6.18 -4.65 20.35
C HIS A 22 -7.02 -3.64 19.57
N LEU A 23 -8.20 -4.07 19.13
CA LEU A 23 -9.10 -3.20 18.38
C LEU A 23 -9.65 -2.09 19.27
N ASP A 24 -10.12 -2.42 20.46
CA ASP A 24 -10.71 -1.46 21.41
C ASP A 24 -9.70 -0.38 21.81
N MET A 25 -8.46 -0.76 22.14
CA MET A 25 -7.41 0.21 22.45
C MET A 25 -7.07 1.12 21.27
N LEU A 26 -7.03 0.57 20.05
CA LEU A 26 -6.76 1.37 18.84
C LEU A 26 -7.91 2.31 18.52
N LEU A 27 -9.17 1.87 18.67
CA LEU A 27 -10.35 2.70 18.47
C LEU A 27 -10.39 3.87 19.47
N ASP A 28 -9.85 3.67 20.69
CA ASP A 28 -9.66 4.71 21.70
C ASP A 28 -8.47 5.64 21.42
N GLY A 29 -7.62 5.32 20.42
CA GLY A 29 -6.41 6.09 20.11
C GLY A 29 -5.24 5.86 21.08
N ARG A 30 -5.24 4.77 21.86
CA ARG A 30 -4.20 4.42 22.84
C ARG A 30 -3.06 3.63 22.20
N ILE A 31 -2.38 4.21 21.20
CA ILE A 31 -1.38 3.53 20.36
C ILE A 31 -0.20 2.97 21.18
N ALA A 32 0.36 3.76 22.08
CA ALA A 32 1.49 3.34 22.92
C ALA A 32 1.13 2.20 23.89
N GLU A 33 -0.10 2.22 24.43
CA GLU A 33 -0.60 1.15 25.28
C GLU A 33 -0.84 -0.13 24.48
N THR A 34 -1.39 -0.01 23.27
CA THR A 34 -1.57 -1.14 22.35
C THR A 34 -0.25 -1.81 22.03
N MET A 35 0.81 -1.03 21.75
CA MET A 35 2.15 -1.55 21.51
C MET A 35 2.67 -2.35 22.71
N SER A 36 2.55 -1.79 23.92
CA SER A 36 2.98 -2.44 25.16
C SER A 36 2.16 -3.70 25.47
N TYR A 37 0.86 -3.67 25.19
CA TYR A 37 -0.03 -4.82 25.37
C TYR A 37 0.33 -5.95 24.39
N THR A 38 0.52 -5.62 23.11
CA THR A 38 0.86 -6.57 22.06
C THR A 38 2.18 -7.29 22.34
N SER A 39 3.20 -6.56 22.82
CA SER A 39 4.49 -7.15 23.19
C SER A 39 4.34 -8.17 24.32
N ARG A 40 3.55 -7.84 25.36
CA ARG A 40 3.28 -8.79 26.46
C ARG A 40 2.47 -10.01 26.01
N CYS A 41 1.48 -9.81 25.11
CA CYS A 41 0.75 -10.94 24.54
C CYS A 41 1.66 -11.87 23.76
N ALA A 42 2.55 -11.33 22.94
CA ALA A 42 3.53 -12.11 22.18
C ALA A 42 4.44 -12.95 23.09
N GLU A 43 4.88 -12.39 24.23
CA GLU A 43 5.72 -13.11 25.22
C GLU A 43 4.92 -14.19 26.00
N GLN A 44 3.64 -14.00 26.23
CA GLN A 44 2.81 -14.90 27.04
C GLN A 44 2.19 -16.05 26.23
N CYS A 45 2.08 -15.91 24.91
CA CYS A 45 1.46 -16.88 24.01
C CYS A 45 2.36 -18.07 23.63
N ASP A 46 3.41 -18.38 24.40
CA ASP A 46 4.36 -19.47 24.12
C ASP A 46 3.71 -20.87 23.95
N HIS A 47 2.43 -21.03 24.33
CA HIS A 47 1.70 -22.29 24.30
C HIS A 47 0.53 -22.34 23.28
N ASP A 48 0.09 -21.20 22.72
CA ASP A 48 -0.96 -21.13 21.69
C ASP A 48 -0.42 -20.49 20.39
N GLU A 49 0.00 -21.34 19.46
CA GLU A 49 0.64 -20.91 18.21
C GLU A 49 -0.19 -19.96 17.37
N THR A 50 -1.53 -20.03 17.41
CA THR A 50 -2.44 -19.21 16.60
C THR A 50 -2.55 -17.78 17.15
N GLY A 51 -2.81 -17.62 18.43
CA GLY A 51 -2.90 -16.31 19.07
C GLY A 51 -1.57 -15.54 19.05
N ALA A 52 -0.43 -16.24 19.21
CA ALA A 52 0.90 -15.67 19.13
C ALA A 52 1.21 -15.07 17.76
N SER A 53 0.83 -15.75 16.67
CA SER A 53 1.05 -15.26 15.30
C SER A 53 0.36 -13.93 15.04
N GLY A 54 -0.91 -13.79 15.48
CA GLY A 54 -1.68 -12.56 15.37
C GLY A 54 -1.07 -11.41 16.17
N CYS A 55 -0.69 -11.65 17.43
CA CYS A 55 -0.02 -10.65 18.27
C CYS A 55 1.29 -10.16 17.65
N MET A 56 2.14 -11.07 17.16
CA MET A 56 3.40 -10.71 16.50
C MET A 56 3.19 -9.93 15.20
N GLN A 57 2.16 -10.27 14.42
CA GLN A 57 1.83 -9.51 13.21
C GLN A 57 1.40 -8.09 13.56
N ILE A 58 0.51 -7.90 14.54
CA ILE A 58 0.06 -6.57 14.98
C ILE A 58 1.23 -5.78 15.57
N GLN A 59 2.11 -6.41 16.35
CA GLN A 59 3.32 -5.79 16.86
C GLN A 59 4.20 -5.27 15.72
N ALA A 60 4.47 -6.10 14.71
CA ALA A 60 5.25 -5.72 13.55
C ALA A 60 4.62 -4.56 12.76
N ASP A 61 3.31 -4.53 12.66
CA ASP A 61 2.57 -3.45 12.00
C ASP A 61 2.70 -2.12 12.77
N LEU A 62 2.56 -2.15 14.09
CA LEU A 62 2.76 -0.98 14.93
C LEU A 62 4.23 -0.49 14.88
N GLN A 63 5.20 -1.39 14.93
CA GLN A 63 6.62 -1.07 14.78
C GLN A 63 6.89 -0.42 13.40
N THR A 64 6.31 -0.97 12.32
CA THR A 64 6.42 -0.41 10.96
C THR A 64 5.86 1.02 10.90
N MET A 65 4.69 1.25 11.48
CA MET A 65 4.07 2.58 11.54
C MET A 65 4.90 3.58 12.35
N LEU A 66 5.52 3.12 13.44
CA LEU A 66 6.38 3.94 14.30
C LEU A 66 7.80 4.14 13.71
N GLY A 67 8.13 3.47 12.60
CA GLY A 67 9.43 3.57 11.94
C GLY A 67 10.55 2.79 12.65
N ILE A 68 10.20 1.76 13.44
CA ILE A 68 11.12 0.84 14.10
C ILE A 68 11.35 -0.36 13.15
N ASP A 69 12.03 -0.09 12.03
CA ASP A 69 12.06 -0.98 10.86
C ASP A 69 12.76 -2.32 11.12
N GLU A 70 13.82 -2.35 11.91
CA GLU A 70 14.59 -3.58 12.19
C GLU A 70 13.76 -4.55 13.04
N ASP A 71 13.18 -4.05 14.12
CA ASP A 71 12.33 -4.85 15.01
C ASP A 71 11.09 -5.35 14.28
N ALA A 72 10.50 -4.51 13.40
CA ALA A 72 9.35 -4.88 12.58
C ALA A 72 9.69 -6.05 11.64
N GLU A 73 10.88 -6.03 11.00
CA GLU A 73 11.30 -7.13 10.13
C GLU A 73 11.45 -8.45 10.92
N ASP A 74 11.98 -8.39 12.13
CA ASP A 74 12.14 -9.56 12.99
C ASP A 74 10.79 -10.09 13.45
N SER A 75 9.89 -9.22 13.94
CA SER A 75 8.54 -9.60 14.34
C SER A 75 7.72 -10.21 13.19
N TYR A 76 7.78 -9.64 11.96
CA TYR A 76 7.16 -10.24 10.79
C TYR A 76 7.73 -11.61 10.45
N ARG A 77 9.04 -11.80 10.59
CA ARG A 77 9.71 -13.07 10.31
C ARG A 77 9.29 -14.15 11.30
N GLU A 78 9.15 -13.79 12.58
CA GLU A 78 8.65 -14.72 13.59
C GLU A 78 7.17 -15.07 13.35
N ALA A 79 6.30 -14.08 13.10
CA ALA A 79 4.91 -14.34 12.75
C ALA A 79 4.77 -15.28 11.54
N GLN A 80 5.58 -15.08 10.48
CA GLN A 80 5.56 -15.96 9.30
C GLN A 80 6.02 -17.39 9.58
N LYS A 81 6.94 -17.62 10.52
CA LYS A 81 7.38 -18.97 10.91
C LYS A 81 6.25 -19.78 11.54
N MET A 82 5.28 -19.12 12.15
CA MET A 82 4.13 -19.76 12.79
C MET A 82 3.03 -20.16 11.80
N ILE A 83 3.06 -19.64 10.56
CA ILE A 83 2.09 -19.98 9.52
C ILE A 83 2.39 -21.40 9.01
N ARG A 84 1.58 -22.37 9.44
CA ARG A 84 1.71 -23.78 9.04
C ARG A 84 0.57 -24.26 8.13
N SER A 85 -0.48 -23.43 7.95
CA SER A 85 -1.71 -23.80 7.28
C SER A 85 -1.52 -24.14 5.80
N SER A 86 -0.93 -23.25 5.01
CA SER A 86 -0.65 -23.51 3.61
C SER A 86 0.47 -22.62 3.04
N ARG A 87 1.05 -23.08 1.90
CA ARG A 87 2.02 -22.26 1.13
C ARG A 87 1.37 -20.96 0.60
N ARG A 88 0.07 -21.02 0.33
CA ARG A 88 -0.71 -19.88 -0.12
C ARG A 88 -0.82 -18.83 0.96
N ASP A 89 -1.18 -19.22 2.19
CA ASP A 89 -1.33 -18.29 3.32
C ASP A 89 0.02 -17.64 3.65
N LEU A 90 1.10 -18.41 3.62
CA LEU A 90 2.46 -17.87 3.75
C LEU A 90 2.79 -16.85 2.65
N ARG A 91 2.38 -17.08 1.40
CA ARG A 91 2.55 -16.14 0.29
C ARG A 91 1.77 -14.86 0.51
N ILE A 92 0.49 -14.97 0.90
CA ILE A 92 -0.37 -13.82 1.19
C ILE A 92 0.22 -12.98 2.32
N ALA A 93 0.58 -13.60 3.45
CA ALA A 93 1.22 -12.91 4.57
C ALA A 93 2.54 -12.25 4.17
N SER A 94 3.37 -12.93 3.38
CA SER A 94 4.64 -12.37 2.88
C SER A 94 4.43 -11.17 1.95
N CYS A 95 3.45 -11.24 1.02
CA CYS A 95 3.09 -10.10 0.18
C CYS A 95 2.57 -8.92 1.00
N ARG A 96 1.67 -9.19 1.94
CA ARG A 96 1.10 -8.19 2.83
C ARG A 96 2.19 -7.45 3.60
N ASN A 97 3.05 -8.19 4.29
CA ASN A 97 4.12 -7.62 5.12
C ASN A 97 5.13 -6.82 4.27
N ALA A 98 5.53 -7.36 3.11
CA ALA A 98 6.39 -6.65 2.18
C ALA A 98 5.72 -5.38 1.60
N GLY A 99 4.41 -5.44 1.34
CA GLY A 99 3.63 -4.31 0.85
C GLY A 99 3.62 -3.14 1.84
N TRP A 100 3.29 -3.41 3.10
CA TRP A 100 3.27 -2.37 4.13
C TRP A 100 4.66 -1.81 4.45
N GLN A 101 5.67 -2.67 4.62
CA GLN A 101 7.04 -2.19 4.80
C GLN A 101 7.53 -1.34 3.63
N ALA A 102 7.22 -1.75 2.38
CA ALA A 102 7.58 -0.99 1.20
C ALA A 102 6.85 0.37 1.16
N PHE A 103 5.57 0.40 1.55
CA PHE A 103 4.77 1.62 1.62
C PHE A 103 5.38 2.64 2.58
N PHE A 104 5.66 2.25 3.83
CA PHE A 104 6.25 3.14 4.84
C PHE A 104 7.69 3.56 4.49
N ARG A 105 8.42 2.76 3.71
CA ARG A 105 9.75 3.10 3.16
C ARG A 105 9.68 3.83 1.83
N HIS A 106 8.51 4.33 1.42
CA HIS A 106 8.29 5.04 0.14
C HIS A 106 8.69 4.25 -1.13
N ARG A 107 8.71 2.93 -1.07
CA ARG A 107 8.92 2.05 -2.24
C ARG A 107 7.56 1.71 -2.87
N LEU A 108 6.91 2.74 -3.43
CA LEU A 108 5.51 2.66 -3.83
C LEU A 108 5.23 1.62 -4.92
N GLY A 109 6.18 1.40 -5.86
CA GLY A 109 6.08 0.35 -6.88
C GLY A 109 6.01 -1.05 -6.31
N THR A 110 6.90 -1.36 -5.36
CA THR A 110 6.89 -2.63 -4.65
C THR A 110 5.61 -2.79 -3.83
N ALA A 111 5.18 -1.73 -3.13
CA ALA A 111 3.95 -1.75 -2.34
C ALA A 111 2.73 -2.04 -3.21
N MET A 112 2.57 -1.34 -4.35
CA MET A 112 1.48 -1.55 -5.30
C MET A 112 1.47 -2.98 -5.83
N SER A 113 2.62 -3.50 -6.29
CA SER A 113 2.72 -4.87 -6.80
C SER A 113 2.34 -5.91 -5.75
N CYS A 114 2.75 -5.71 -4.49
CA CYS A 114 2.41 -6.61 -3.40
C CYS A 114 0.90 -6.60 -3.09
N PHE A 115 0.28 -5.42 -2.97
CA PHE A 115 -1.15 -5.31 -2.68
C PHE A 115 -2.00 -5.85 -3.83
N MET A 116 -1.64 -5.54 -5.09
CA MET A 116 -2.37 -6.05 -6.25
C MET A 116 -2.25 -7.58 -6.39
N SER A 117 -1.10 -8.15 -6.06
CA SER A 117 -0.92 -9.61 -6.02
C SER A 117 -1.82 -10.31 -4.98
N ILE A 118 -2.13 -9.63 -3.86
CA ILE A 118 -3.11 -10.09 -2.88
C ILE A 118 -4.51 -10.01 -3.49
N VAL A 119 -4.90 -8.83 -3.97
CA VAL A 119 -6.25 -8.56 -4.52
C VAL A 119 -6.61 -9.47 -5.68
N ASP A 120 -5.63 -9.88 -6.49
CA ASP A 120 -5.81 -10.75 -7.64
C ASP A 120 -5.94 -12.25 -7.30
N ASP A 121 -5.82 -12.64 -6.03
CA ASP A 121 -6.01 -14.05 -5.63
C ASP A 121 -7.51 -14.38 -5.54
N PRO A 122 -8.03 -15.29 -6.39
CA PRO A 122 -9.48 -15.52 -6.50
C PRO A 122 -10.09 -16.25 -5.28
N ARG A 123 -9.26 -16.77 -4.38
CA ARG A 123 -9.69 -17.47 -3.16
C ARG A 123 -9.41 -16.65 -1.90
N LEU A 124 -9.24 -15.35 -2.05
CA LEU A 124 -8.91 -14.47 -0.94
C LEU A 124 -10.09 -14.34 0.03
N GLU A 125 -9.81 -14.34 1.31
CA GLU A 125 -10.83 -14.03 2.32
C GLU A 125 -11.25 -12.56 2.22
N PRO A 126 -12.54 -12.24 2.49
CA PRO A 126 -13.04 -10.86 2.38
C PRO A 126 -12.19 -9.83 3.12
N ARG A 127 -11.76 -10.11 4.37
CA ARG A 127 -10.94 -9.21 5.19
C ARG A 127 -9.56 -8.95 4.59
N GLN A 128 -8.89 -9.98 4.05
CA GLN A 128 -7.61 -9.84 3.37
C GLN A 128 -7.77 -9.05 2.07
N SER A 129 -8.88 -9.24 1.37
CA SER A 129 -9.25 -8.50 0.17
C SER A 129 -9.48 -7.01 0.47
N MET A 130 -10.14 -6.71 1.59
CA MET A 130 -10.32 -5.34 2.08
C MET A 130 -8.97 -4.67 2.38
N GLU A 131 -8.09 -5.35 3.13
CA GLU A 131 -6.76 -4.83 3.45
C GLU A 131 -5.91 -4.60 2.20
N GLY A 132 -5.89 -5.54 1.25
CA GLY A 132 -5.13 -5.40 0.01
C GLY A 132 -5.58 -4.18 -0.81
N ARG A 133 -6.91 -3.97 -0.95
CA ARG A 133 -7.47 -2.77 -1.62
C ARG A 133 -7.18 -1.50 -0.88
N PHE A 134 -7.28 -1.52 0.45
CA PHE A 134 -6.91 -0.36 1.27
C PHE A 134 -5.43 -0.02 1.11
N GLY A 135 -4.53 -0.99 1.09
CA GLY A 135 -3.11 -0.78 0.83
C GLY A 135 -2.85 -0.17 -0.55
N ALA A 136 -3.50 -0.69 -1.60
CA ALA A 136 -3.41 -0.13 -2.96
C ALA A 136 -3.97 1.30 -3.02
N LEU A 137 -5.09 1.58 -2.35
CA LEU A 137 -5.66 2.92 -2.21
C LEU A 137 -4.66 3.88 -1.56
N CYS A 138 -3.98 3.46 -0.48
CA CYS A 138 -2.95 4.28 0.16
C CYS A 138 -1.80 4.63 -0.79
N VAL A 139 -1.37 3.68 -1.64
CA VAL A 139 -0.34 3.94 -2.66
C VAL A 139 -0.83 4.95 -3.69
N LEU A 140 -2.07 4.81 -4.20
CA LEU A 140 -2.64 5.76 -5.16
C LEU A 140 -2.73 7.18 -4.59
N LEU A 141 -3.09 7.31 -3.32
CA LEU A 141 -3.11 8.61 -2.63
C LEU A 141 -1.71 9.23 -2.53
N GLU A 142 -0.67 8.44 -2.23
CA GLU A 142 0.70 8.93 -2.19
C GLU A 142 1.22 9.34 -3.58
N LEU A 143 0.64 8.78 -4.65
CA LEU A 143 0.93 9.14 -6.04
C LEU A 143 0.08 10.30 -6.56
N GLY A 144 -0.87 10.82 -5.78
CA GLY A 144 -1.80 11.88 -6.20
C GLY A 144 -2.87 11.41 -7.18
N GLN A 145 -3.10 10.11 -7.29
CA GLN A 145 -4.08 9.49 -8.20
C GLN A 145 -5.44 9.40 -7.51
N LEU A 146 -6.09 10.54 -7.33
CA LEU A 146 -7.35 10.62 -6.57
C LEU A 146 -8.49 9.87 -7.23
N HIS A 147 -8.59 9.93 -8.55
CA HIS A 147 -9.69 9.28 -9.28
C HIS A 147 -9.64 7.75 -9.14
N GLU A 148 -8.45 7.18 -9.28
CA GLU A 148 -8.22 5.75 -9.10
C GLU A 148 -8.42 5.32 -7.63
N ALA A 149 -8.00 6.17 -6.68
CA ALA A 149 -8.23 5.95 -5.26
C ALA A 149 -9.72 5.97 -4.90
N GLU A 150 -10.50 6.90 -5.48
CA GLU A 150 -11.96 6.93 -5.35
C GLU A 150 -12.60 5.66 -5.92
N GLY A 151 -12.10 5.15 -7.05
CA GLY A 151 -12.56 3.88 -7.63
C GLY A 151 -12.38 2.70 -6.66
N LEU A 152 -11.22 2.58 -6.03
CA LEU A 152 -10.98 1.54 -5.02
C LEU A 152 -11.82 1.74 -3.75
N LEU A 153 -12.08 2.99 -3.36
CA LEU A 153 -12.97 3.29 -2.23
C LEU A 153 -14.40 2.81 -2.50
N VAL A 154 -14.90 3.01 -3.72
CA VAL A 154 -16.21 2.49 -4.15
C VAL A 154 -16.20 0.95 -4.14
N GLU A 155 -15.13 0.29 -4.61
CA GLU A 155 -15.01 -1.17 -4.50
C GLU A 155 -15.12 -1.65 -3.04
N LEU A 156 -14.46 -0.97 -2.11
CA LEU A 156 -14.51 -1.28 -0.67
C LEU A 156 -15.93 -1.12 -0.11
N GLU A 157 -16.66 -0.08 -0.51
CA GLU A 157 -18.06 0.14 -0.09
C GLU A 157 -18.99 -0.95 -0.62
N VAL A 158 -18.86 -1.30 -1.91
CA VAL A 158 -19.64 -2.39 -2.52
C VAL A 158 -19.40 -3.70 -1.77
N MET A 159 -18.15 -4.01 -1.44
CA MET A 159 -17.83 -5.21 -0.65
C MET A 159 -18.52 -5.19 0.73
N LEU A 160 -18.58 -4.05 1.42
CA LEU A 160 -19.27 -3.93 2.70
C LEU A 160 -20.79 -4.11 2.55
N ASP A 161 -21.37 -3.56 1.48
CA ASP A 161 -22.80 -3.70 1.21
C ASP A 161 -23.19 -5.13 0.88
N GLU A 162 -22.38 -5.84 0.10
CA GLU A 162 -22.55 -7.27 -0.18
C GLU A 162 -22.49 -8.13 1.09
N GLN A 163 -21.54 -7.85 2.00
CA GLN A 163 -21.44 -8.52 3.29
C GLN A 163 -22.66 -8.25 4.18
N THR A 164 -23.19 -7.05 4.13
CA THR A 164 -24.41 -6.68 4.88
C THR A 164 -25.62 -7.41 4.32
N ALA A 165 -25.75 -7.52 3.00
CA ALA A 165 -26.90 -8.14 2.31
C ALA A 165 -26.91 -9.68 2.44
N SER A 166 -25.74 -10.32 2.48
CA SER A 166 -25.62 -11.77 2.49
C SER A 166 -26.06 -12.42 3.81
N GLY A 167 -26.17 -11.65 4.89
CA GLY A 167 -26.51 -12.17 6.24
C GLY A 167 -25.51 -13.20 6.80
N GLN A 168 -24.47 -13.53 6.03
CA GLN A 168 -23.37 -14.37 6.49
C GLN A 168 -22.35 -13.50 7.22
N ALA A 169 -22.02 -13.89 8.45
CA ALA A 169 -21.02 -13.18 9.27
C ALA A 169 -19.56 -13.41 8.75
N ALA A 170 -19.38 -13.24 7.44
CA ALA A 170 -18.09 -13.50 6.80
C ALA A 170 -17.04 -12.40 7.07
N LEU A 171 -17.49 -11.19 7.45
CA LEU A 171 -16.60 -10.08 7.81
C LEU A 171 -16.82 -9.69 9.27
N PRO A 172 -15.89 -10.07 10.17
CA PRO A 172 -15.95 -9.63 11.56
C PRO A 172 -15.90 -8.11 11.68
N GLN A 173 -16.52 -7.55 12.73
CA GLN A 173 -16.47 -6.11 13.01
C GLN A 173 -16.94 -5.21 11.84
N LEU A 174 -17.95 -5.69 11.07
CA LEU A 174 -18.52 -4.95 9.94
C LEU A 174 -18.89 -3.48 10.27
N PRO A 175 -19.47 -3.16 11.45
CA PRO A 175 -19.74 -1.77 11.80
C PRO A 175 -18.49 -0.90 11.88
N VAL A 176 -17.38 -1.43 12.38
CA VAL A 176 -16.10 -0.69 12.48
C VAL A 176 -15.49 -0.46 11.09
N TRP A 177 -15.55 -1.47 10.21
CA TRP A 177 -15.17 -1.30 8.82
C TRP A 177 -15.97 -0.18 8.14
N ARG A 178 -17.28 -0.11 8.39
CA ARG A 178 -18.14 0.95 7.86
C ARG A 178 -17.72 2.32 8.36
N GLU A 179 -17.53 2.49 9.69
CA GLU A 179 -17.08 3.74 10.26
C GLU A 179 -15.73 4.19 9.67
N LEU A 180 -14.79 3.26 9.49
CA LEU A 180 -13.48 3.53 8.92
C LEU A 180 -13.59 4.01 7.47
N ILE A 181 -14.36 3.31 6.62
CA ILE A 181 -14.52 3.66 5.20
C ILE A 181 -15.29 4.98 5.06
N ASP A 182 -16.35 5.21 5.84
CA ASP A 182 -17.07 6.49 5.85
C ASP A 182 -16.15 7.66 6.26
N THR A 183 -15.30 7.45 7.27
CA THR A 183 -14.32 8.44 7.72
C THR A 183 -13.27 8.70 6.65
N LEU A 184 -12.76 7.65 6.00
CA LEU A 184 -11.79 7.76 4.92
C LEU A 184 -12.35 8.52 3.72
N ARG A 185 -13.63 8.29 3.36
CA ARG A 185 -14.30 9.04 2.29
C ARG A 185 -14.37 10.53 2.61
N TYR A 186 -14.73 10.88 3.84
CA TYR A 186 -14.76 12.27 4.28
C TYR A 186 -13.36 12.90 4.26
N ASP A 187 -12.35 12.16 4.75
CA ASP A 187 -10.95 12.60 4.74
C ASP A 187 -10.48 12.90 3.31
N LEU A 188 -10.73 12.00 2.35
CA LEU A 188 -10.38 12.21 0.95
C LEU A 188 -11.02 13.47 0.37
N GLY A 189 -12.28 13.71 0.67
CA GLY A 189 -12.98 14.93 0.26
C GLY A 189 -12.31 16.20 0.79
N VAL A 190 -11.96 16.22 2.07
CA VAL A 190 -11.26 17.36 2.70
C VAL A 190 -9.85 17.53 2.14
N GLN A 191 -9.09 16.43 1.96
CA GLN A 191 -7.75 16.47 1.38
C GLN A 191 -7.75 17.06 -0.03
N ASN A 192 -8.73 16.65 -0.85
CA ASN A 192 -8.90 17.19 -2.19
C ASN A 192 -9.26 18.68 -2.14
N ALA A 193 -10.23 19.06 -1.32
CA ALA A 193 -10.67 20.45 -1.19
C ALA A 193 -9.53 21.40 -0.76
N LEU A 194 -8.70 20.97 0.21
CA LEU A 194 -7.56 21.76 0.68
C LEU A 194 -6.52 21.98 -0.42
N ARG A 195 -6.18 20.94 -1.21
CA ARG A 195 -5.13 21.02 -2.22
C ARG A 195 -5.56 21.64 -3.53
N THR A 196 -6.87 21.70 -3.78
CA THR A 196 -7.48 22.33 -4.97
C THR A 196 -8.13 23.67 -4.66
N ALA A 197 -7.93 24.22 -3.44
CA ALA A 197 -8.42 25.54 -3.07
C ALA A 197 -7.95 26.61 -4.08
N ALA A 198 -8.75 27.62 -4.33
CA ALA A 198 -8.49 28.64 -5.36
C ALA A 198 -7.11 29.30 -5.23
N GLN A 199 -6.66 29.53 -4.00
CA GLN A 199 -5.33 30.10 -3.67
C GLN A 199 -4.17 29.13 -3.98
N LEU A 200 -4.46 27.84 -4.14
CA LEU A 200 -3.53 26.73 -4.31
C LEU A 200 -3.74 26.01 -5.65
N SER A 201 -4.46 26.62 -6.60
CA SER A 201 -4.84 26.04 -7.88
C SER A 201 -3.68 25.73 -8.83
N ASP A 202 -2.48 26.20 -8.53
CA ASP A 202 -1.23 25.94 -9.26
C ASP A 202 -0.42 24.77 -8.69
N HIS A 203 -1.01 23.95 -7.80
CA HIS A 203 -0.38 22.74 -7.30
C HIS A 203 -0.48 21.60 -8.35
N VAL A 204 0.48 21.56 -9.27
CA VAL A 204 0.49 20.70 -10.46
C VAL A 204 0.28 19.21 -10.15
N PHE A 205 0.86 18.72 -9.09
CA PHE A 205 0.77 17.31 -8.70
C PHE A 205 -0.68 16.83 -8.48
N TRP A 206 -1.51 17.65 -7.81
CA TRP A 206 -2.92 17.36 -7.54
C TRP A 206 -3.84 17.77 -8.69
N GLN A 207 -3.32 18.54 -9.64
CA GLN A 207 -4.03 18.96 -10.85
C GLN A 207 -3.80 18.01 -12.03
N SER A 208 -2.99 16.98 -11.88
CA SER A 208 -2.66 16.05 -12.96
C SER A 208 -3.88 15.30 -13.53
N GLY A 209 -4.96 15.18 -12.77
CA GLY A 209 -6.27 14.73 -13.26
C GLY A 209 -6.96 15.69 -14.23
N LEU A 210 -6.48 16.94 -14.40
CA LEU A 210 -7.05 17.90 -15.33
C LEU A 210 -6.84 17.56 -16.82
N ALA A 211 -5.84 16.74 -17.15
CA ALA A 211 -5.66 16.23 -18.51
C ALA A 211 -6.83 15.33 -18.97
N ALA A 212 -7.57 14.78 -18.03
CA ALA A 212 -8.77 13.99 -18.25
C ALA A 212 -10.06 14.83 -18.04
N ARG A 213 -10.05 16.13 -18.32
CA ARG A 213 -11.28 16.94 -18.29
C ARG A 213 -12.25 16.36 -19.31
N PRO A 214 -13.32 15.63 -18.91
CA PRO A 214 -14.37 15.30 -19.86
C PRO A 214 -14.96 16.62 -20.34
N ALA A 215 -15.17 16.70 -21.66
CA ALA A 215 -15.84 17.82 -22.31
C ALA A 215 -17.07 18.24 -21.49
N ALA A 216 -17.21 19.55 -21.32
CA ALA A 216 -18.23 20.28 -20.58
C ALA A 216 -19.48 19.45 -20.23
N GLY A 217 -19.69 19.14 -18.96
CA GLY A 217 -20.98 18.63 -18.49
C GLY A 217 -20.96 17.60 -17.35
N LYS A 218 -19.89 16.87 -17.13
CA LYS A 218 -19.78 16.01 -15.95
C LYS A 218 -18.69 16.55 -15.02
N ARG A 219 -19.09 17.41 -14.09
CA ARG A 219 -18.34 17.54 -12.83
C ARG A 219 -18.21 16.13 -12.31
N THR A 220 -16.99 15.62 -12.20
CA THR A 220 -16.71 14.51 -11.31
C THR A 220 -17.14 14.99 -9.93
N HIS A 221 -18.34 14.59 -9.54
CA HIS A 221 -18.79 14.73 -8.17
C HIS A 221 -17.78 13.91 -7.36
N VAL A 222 -16.86 14.57 -6.68
CA VAL A 222 -16.47 14.11 -5.35
C VAL A 222 -17.81 14.02 -4.63
N PRO A 223 -18.28 12.83 -4.22
CA PRO A 223 -19.57 12.73 -3.54
C PRO A 223 -19.48 13.71 -2.38
N ASP A 224 -20.45 14.59 -2.32
CA ASP A 224 -20.56 15.58 -1.25
C ASP A 224 -20.36 14.80 0.05
N ALA A 225 -19.20 14.97 0.72
CA ALA A 225 -18.99 14.37 2.01
C ALA A 225 -20.13 14.88 2.84
N GLY A 226 -21.07 13.99 3.18
CA GLY A 226 -22.32 14.37 3.83
C GLY A 226 -22.04 15.30 5.01
N PRO A 227 -22.95 16.14 5.42
CA PRO A 227 -22.65 17.20 6.36
C PRO A 227 -21.90 16.63 7.56
N PHE A 228 -20.77 17.24 7.90
CA PHE A 228 -19.88 16.87 9.03
C PHE A 228 -20.65 16.35 10.25
N SER A 229 -21.73 17.05 10.64
CA SER A 229 -22.57 16.70 11.77
C SER A 229 -23.23 15.32 11.65
N ALA A 230 -23.63 14.91 10.46
CA ALA A 230 -24.26 13.61 10.24
C ALA A 230 -23.23 12.46 10.34
N LEU A 231 -22.03 12.67 9.86
CA LEU A 231 -20.94 11.68 9.99
C LEU A 231 -20.45 11.58 11.44
N ALA A 232 -20.16 12.71 12.08
CA ALA A 232 -19.72 12.76 13.48
C ALA A 232 -20.72 12.11 14.44
N ALA A 233 -22.04 12.18 14.14
CA ALA A 233 -23.07 11.54 14.94
C ALA A 233 -23.11 10.01 14.79
N ARG A 234 -22.68 9.47 13.63
CA ARG A 234 -22.69 8.02 13.32
C ARG A 234 -21.44 7.30 13.81
N VAL A 235 -20.28 7.96 13.74
CA VAL A 235 -18.98 7.37 14.10
C VAL A 235 -18.87 7.31 15.64
N ARG A 236 -18.68 6.11 16.15
CA ARG A 236 -18.57 5.83 17.60
C ARG A 236 -17.13 5.77 18.09
N SER A 237 -16.21 5.33 17.22
CA SER A 237 -14.79 5.24 17.54
C SER A 237 -14.20 6.59 17.91
N PRO A 238 -13.61 6.76 19.11
CA PRO A 238 -12.99 8.01 19.54
C PRO A 238 -11.87 8.46 18.60
N LEU A 239 -11.03 7.55 18.11
CA LEU A 239 -9.94 7.86 17.19
C LEU A 239 -10.46 8.43 15.87
N LEU A 240 -11.43 7.74 15.25
CA LEU A 240 -12.00 8.19 13.97
C LEU A 240 -12.77 9.50 14.13
N ARG A 241 -13.50 9.67 15.24
CA ARG A 241 -14.18 10.94 15.57
C ARG A 241 -13.17 12.07 15.74
N SER A 242 -12.07 11.86 16.47
CA SER A 242 -11.00 12.85 16.61
C SER A 242 -10.42 13.27 15.26
N ARG A 243 -10.27 12.32 14.29
CA ARG A 243 -9.85 12.65 12.93
C ARG A 243 -10.89 13.50 12.20
N ILE A 244 -12.20 13.17 12.31
CA ILE A 244 -13.29 13.92 11.70
C ILE A 244 -13.34 15.35 12.25
N ASP A 245 -13.26 15.51 13.57
CA ASP A 245 -13.24 16.82 14.24
C ASP A 245 -12.04 17.66 13.81
N TYR A 246 -10.87 17.05 13.69
CA TYR A 246 -9.68 17.70 13.16
C TYR A 246 -9.85 18.15 11.69
N LEU A 247 -10.47 17.34 10.85
CA LEU A 247 -10.75 17.69 9.44
C LEU A 247 -11.72 18.88 9.34
N ASP A 248 -12.74 18.96 10.22
CA ASP A 248 -13.61 20.15 10.32
C ASP A 248 -12.80 21.40 10.69
N HIS A 249 -11.91 21.28 11.68
CA HIS A 249 -11.03 22.40 12.03
C HIS A 249 -10.13 22.84 10.89
N LEU A 250 -9.63 21.92 10.06
CA LEU A 250 -8.87 22.27 8.86
C LEU A 250 -9.72 23.03 7.84
N GLN A 251 -10.96 22.60 7.59
CA GLN A 251 -11.87 23.30 6.67
C GLN A 251 -12.21 24.72 7.17
N ARG A 252 -12.47 24.86 8.46
CA ARG A 252 -12.71 26.16 9.10
C ARG A 252 -11.49 27.08 9.00
N LEU A 253 -10.28 26.53 9.24
CA LEU A 253 -9.03 27.26 9.08
C LEU A 253 -8.83 27.69 7.63
N ALA A 254 -9.11 26.84 6.66
CA ALA A 254 -9.05 27.14 5.23
C ALA A 254 -10.07 28.20 4.79
N ALA A 255 -11.20 28.28 5.49
CA ALA A 255 -12.19 29.34 5.33
C ALA A 255 -11.81 30.67 6.03
N GLY A 256 -10.61 30.77 6.63
CA GLY A 256 -10.11 31.96 7.30
C GLY A 256 -10.50 32.10 8.79
N GLN A 257 -11.16 31.07 9.38
CA GLN A 257 -11.55 31.06 10.79
C GLN A 257 -10.33 30.69 11.67
N ARG A 258 -9.58 31.66 12.11
CA ARG A 258 -8.31 31.47 12.84
C ARG A 258 -8.50 30.81 14.21
N GLU A 259 -9.70 30.87 14.78
CA GLU A 259 -10.08 30.25 16.05
C GLU A 259 -9.99 28.71 16.00
N ALA A 260 -9.99 28.10 14.82
CA ALA A 260 -9.81 26.68 14.62
C ALA A 260 -8.35 26.22 14.78
N SER A 261 -7.38 27.15 14.71
CA SER A 261 -5.95 26.84 14.75
C SER A 261 -5.49 26.11 16.03
N PRO A 262 -5.88 26.49 17.26
CA PRO A 262 -5.46 25.77 18.46
C PRO A 262 -5.90 24.31 18.49
N ALA A 263 -7.11 24.01 18.01
CA ALA A 263 -7.62 22.64 17.95
C ALA A 263 -6.87 21.79 16.91
N ALA A 264 -6.55 22.37 15.74
CA ALA A 264 -5.73 21.68 14.76
C ALA A 264 -4.32 21.39 15.29
N VAL A 265 -3.70 22.32 16.01
CA VAL A 265 -2.39 22.13 16.66
C VAL A 265 -2.47 21.12 17.81
N ALA A 266 -3.57 21.07 18.55
CA ALA A 266 -3.76 20.07 19.62
C ALA A 266 -3.76 18.64 19.04
N HIS A 267 -4.36 18.42 17.87
CA HIS A 267 -4.31 17.13 17.18
C HIS A 267 -2.88 16.76 16.74
N LEU A 268 -2.09 17.73 16.26
CA LEU A 268 -0.66 17.53 16.00
C LEU A 268 0.10 17.10 17.25
N ASN A 269 -0.16 17.78 18.38
CA ASN A 269 0.50 17.46 19.65
C ASN A 269 0.14 16.05 20.14
N TRP A 270 -1.10 15.62 19.94
CA TRP A 270 -1.50 14.24 20.19
C TRP A 270 -0.72 13.24 19.33
N ALA A 271 -0.57 13.50 18.02
CA ALA A 271 0.19 12.65 17.13
C ALA A 271 1.68 12.57 17.52
N MET A 272 2.25 13.70 17.99
CA MET A 272 3.62 13.76 18.49
C MET A 272 3.79 12.97 19.79
N ALA A 273 2.86 13.09 20.73
CA ALA A 273 2.87 12.37 22.00
C ALA A 273 2.78 10.84 21.83
N ASN A 274 2.12 10.38 20.75
CA ASN A 274 2.03 8.96 20.41
C ASN A 274 3.17 8.47 19.48
N GLY A 275 4.16 9.29 19.16
CA GLY A 275 5.31 8.91 18.33
C GLY A 275 4.94 8.63 16.85
N LEU A 276 3.81 9.13 16.35
CA LEU A 276 3.31 8.86 15.01
C LEU A 276 4.04 9.69 13.95
N TYR A 277 5.32 9.42 13.69
CA TYR A 277 6.17 10.25 12.83
C TYR A 277 5.60 10.47 11.43
N ALA A 278 5.18 9.42 10.73
CA ALA A 278 4.62 9.55 9.39
C ALA A 278 3.32 10.39 9.39
N TYR A 279 2.49 10.22 10.41
CA TYR A 279 1.24 10.94 10.56
C TYR A 279 1.45 12.42 10.92
N GLN A 280 2.35 12.74 11.85
CA GLN A 280 2.63 14.13 12.22
C GLN A 280 3.17 14.96 11.04
N TYR A 281 3.91 14.36 10.09
CA TYR A 281 4.30 15.05 8.85
C TYR A 281 3.08 15.40 8.00
N ALA A 282 2.16 14.45 7.83
CA ALA A 282 0.92 14.70 7.11
C ALA A 282 0.12 15.82 7.77
N VAL A 283 -0.08 15.77 9.08
CA VAL A 283 -0.81 16.79 9.86
C VAL A 283 -0.18 18.17 9.72
N ARG A 284 1.16 18.28 9.78
CA ARG A 284 1.85 19.57 9.57
C ARG A 284 1.61 20.15 8.18
N ILE A 285 1.66 19.32 7.16
CA ILE A 285 1.41 19.71 5.77
C ILE A 285 -0.07 20.10 5.59
N GLU A 286 -1.01 19.34 6.16
CA GLU A 286 -2.43 19.62 6.12
C GLU A 286 -2.76 20.98 6.78
N ILE A 287 -2.21 21.26 7.96
CA ILE A 287 -2.36 22.56 8.63
C ILE A 287 -1.74 23.67 7.78
N ALA A 288 -0.59 23.43 7.14
CA ALA A 288 0.04 24.42 6.28
C ALA A 288 -0.83 24.74 5.05
N PHE A 289 -1.41 23.75 4.39
CA PHE A 289 -2.37 23.95 3.29
C PHE A 289 -3.60 24.75 3.74
N ALA A 290 -4.22 24.34 4.84
CA ALA A 290 -5.39 25.03 5.38
C ALA A 290 -5.07 26.49 5.76
N SER A 291 -3.90 26.72 6.38
CA SER A 291 -3.43 28.05 6.75
C SER A 291 -3.17 28.94 5.53
N LEU A 292 -2.57 28.41 4.48
CA LEU A 292 -2.32 29.16 3.23
C LEU A 292 -3.62 29.49 2.52
N ALA A 293 -4.56 28.54 2.45
CA ALA A 293 -5.88 28.78 1.88
C ALA A 293 -6.66 29.85 2.67
N GLY A 294 -6.55 29.85 4.00
CA GLY A 294 -7.21 30.80 4.90
C GLY A 294 -6.43 32.12 5.15
N GLY A 295 -5.32 32.37 4.42
CA GLY A 295 -4.57 33.63 4.53
C GLY A 295 -3.77 33.78 5.82
N ALA A 296 -3.25 32.69 6.40
CA ALA A 296 -2.42 32.68 7.61
C ALA A 296 -1.01 32.12 7.35
N PRO A 297 -0.16 32.76 6.53
CA PRO A 297 1.15 32.24 6.12
C PRO A 297 2.13 32.05 7.27
N GLN A 298 2.01 32.78 8.37
CA GLN A 298 2.86 32.64 9.56
C GLN A 298 2.65 31.28 10.24
N LEU A 299 1.41 30.81 10.32
CA LEU A 299 1.10 29.50 10.85
C LEU A 299 1.65 28.40 9.93
N ALA A 300 1.49 28.56 8.61
CA ALA A 300 2.09 27.65 7.64
C ALA A 300 3.62 27.55 7.80
N GLU A 301 4.31 28.67 7.97
CA GLU A 301 5.75 28.68 8.22
C GLU A 301 6.13 27.92 9.49
N THR A 302 5.40 28.13 10.58
CA THR A 302 5.62 27.44 11.86
C THR A 302 5.45 25.92 11.71
N MET A 303 4.46 25.48 10.95
CA MET A 303 4.24 24.05 10.71
C MET A 303 5.33 23.41 9.85
N LEU A 304 5.86 24.15 8.87
CA LEU A 304 6.84 23.65 7.91
C LEU A 304 8.29 23.71 8.43
N ALA A 305 8.60 24.58 9.40
CA ALA A 305 9.96 24.77 9.90
C ALA A 305 10.63 23.46 10.39
N PRO A 306 9.97 22.58 11.16
CA PRO A 306 10.58 21.33 11.58
C PRO A 306 10.85 20.36 10.41
N LEU A 307 10.06 20.42 9.34
CA LEU A 307 10.21 19.54 8.17
C LEU A 307 11.46 19.89 7.35
N ALA A 308 11.87 21.14 7.34
CA ALA A 308 13.04 21.60 6.60
C ALA A 308 14.37 21.02 7.13
N ALA A 309 14.42 20.69 8.42
CA ALA A 309 15.59 20.13 9.09
C ALA A 309 15.64 18.59 9.05
N ASP A 310 14.54 17.92 8.75
CA ASP A 310 14.43 16.47 8.83
C ASP A 310 14.75 15.81 7.47
N ARG A 311 15.74 14.89 7.48
CA ARG A 311 16.11 14.13 6.29
C ARG A 311 15.00 13.15 5.82
N ARG A 312 14.13 12.70 6.71
CA ARG A 312 12.98 11.82 6.37
C ARG A 312 11.94 12.58 5.56
N ALA A 313 11.73 13.88 5.86
CA ALA A 313 10.86 14.77 5.09
C ALA A 313 11.39 15.10 3.68
N ALA A 314 12.65 14.75 3.39
CA ALA A 314 13.29 15.03 2.11
C ALA A 314 12.93 14.04 0.99
N GLN A 315 11.91 13.20 1.17
CA GLN A 315 11.55 12.15 0.22
C GLN A 315 10.13 12.30 -0.35
N GLY A 316 9.96 11.91 -1.61
CA GLY A 316 8.66 11.74 -2.26
C GLY A 316 7.73 12.95 -2.17
N ARG A 317 6.45 12.66 -1.93
CA ARG A 317 5.37 13.66 -1.84
C ARG A 317 5.58 14.68 -0.70
N TRP A 318 6.13 14.29 0.42
CA TRP A 318 6.36 15.22 1.53
C TRP A 318 7.31 16.34 1.14
N LYS A 319 8.41 16.02 0.46
CA LYS A 319 9.32 17.04 -0.09
C LYS A 319 8.61 17.95 -1.08
N LEU A 320 7.81 17.35 -1.96
CA LEU A 320 7.04 18.07 -2.97
C LEU A 320 6.10 19.09 -2.31
N GLU A 321 5.21 18.62 -1.42
CA GLU A 321 4.22 19.46 -0.75
C GLU A 321 4.87 20.51 0.17
N SER A 322 5.96 20.15 0.87
CA SER A 322 6.71 21.10 1.68
C SER A 322 7.32 22.21 0.85
N LEU A 323 7.94 21.90 -0.30
CA LEU A 323 8.50 22.91 -1.20
C LEU A 323 7.42 23.85 -1.76
N TYR A 324 6.28 23.29 -2.14
CA TYR A 324 5.14 24.07 -2.61
C TYR A 324 4.61 25.01 -1.53
N CYS A 325 4.32 24.50 -0.34
CA CYS A 325 3.83 25.30 0.78
C CYS A 325 4.84 26.38 1.19
N LEU A 326 6.14 26.07 1.22
CA LEU A 326 7.18 27.07 1.49
C LEU A 326 7.22 28.16 0.42
N ALA A 327 7.11 27.80 -0.87
CA ALA A 327 7.07 28.78 -1.95
C ALA A 327 5.88 29.74 -1.79
N LYS A 328 4.68 29.19 -1.53
CA LYS A 328 3.46 29.98 -1.27
C LYS A 328 3.60 30.86 -0.03
N THR A 329 4.19 30.35 1.04
CA THR A 329 4.44 31.10 2.27
C THR A 329 5.36 32.30 1.98
N ARG A 330 6.46 32.10 1.23
CA ARG A 330 7.38 33.18 0.86
C ARG A 330 6.73 34.23 -0.05
N ALA A 331 5.93 33.80 -1.02
CA ALA A 331 5.14 34.70 -1.87
C ALA A 331 4.16 35.56 -1.03
N ALA A 332 3.42 34.93 -0.11
CA ALA A 332 2.50 35.63 0.78
C ALA A 332 3.20 36.61 1.75
N GLN A 333 4.51 36.46 1.98
CA GLN A 333 5.35 37.35 2.78
C GLN A 333 6.05 38.43 1.93
N GLY A 334 5.80 38.51 0.61
CA GLY A 334 6.46 39.44 -0.30
C GLY A 334 7.93 39.10 -0.62
N ARG A 335 8.35 37.85 -0.38
CA ARG A 335 9.70 37.36 -0.67
C ARG A 335 9.74 36.65 -2.02
N ASP A 336 9.49 37.41 -3.10
CA ASP A 336 9.24 36.85 -4.43
C ASP A 336 10.43 36.06 -5.02
N ALA A 337 11.66 36.51 -4.78
CA ALA A 337 12.88 35.84 -5.24
C ALA A 337 13.00 34.42 -4.61
N ASP A 338 12.81 34.32 -3.30
CA ASP A 338 12.84 33.06 -2.58
C ASP A 338 11.69 32.16 -2.99
N ALA A 339 10.49 32.71 -3.18
CA ALA A 339 9.32 32.01 -3.66
C ALA A 339 9.57 31.40 -5.04
N ALA A 340 10.11 32.16 -5.99
CA ALA A 340 10.43 31.71 -7.34
C ALA A 340 11.46 30.54 -7.33
N GLN A 341 12.51 30.67 -6.48
CA GLN A 341 13.50 29.60 -6.34
C GLN A 341 12.90 28.31 -5.79
N LEU A 342 12.08 28.42 -4.74
CA LEU A 342 11.41 27.26 -4.14
C LEU A 342 10.42 26.63 -5.11
N TYR A 343 9.66 27.44 -5.85
CA TYR A 343 8.70 26.95 -6.84
C TYR A 343 9.40 26.25 -8.01
N SER A 344 10.54 26.73 -8.47
CA SER A 344 11.35 26.04 -9.48
C SER A 344 11.83 24.69 -8.99
N ARG A 345 12.25 24.57 -7.73
CA ARG A 345 12.63 23.30 -7.12
C ARG A 345 11.42 22.35 -6.97
N TYR A 346 10.26 22.90 -6.58
CA TYR A 346 9.00 22.15 -6.55
C TYR A 346 8.67 21.58 -7.92
N ALA A 347 8.73 22.38 -8.99
CA ALA A 347 8.42 21.92 -10.34
C ALA A 347 9.33 20.77 -10.79
N LEU A 348 10.63 20.84 -10.51
CA LEU A 348 11.58 19.75 -10.81
C LEU A 348 11.23 18.46 -10.06
N VAL A 349 10.92 18.57 -8.77
CA VAL A 349 10.52 17.40 -7.94
C VAL A 349 9.17 16.86 -8.41
N ALA A 350 8.21 17.70 -8.79
CA ALA A 350 6.92 17.27 -9.34
C ALA A 350 7.09 16.47 -10.62
N MET A 351 7.93 16.93 -11.55
CA MET A 351 8.25 16.22 -12.78
C MET A 351 8.91 14.85 -12.52
N GLN A 352 9.76 14.76 -11.51
CA GLN A 352 10.36 13.50 -11.10
C GLN A 352 9.32 12.55 -10.51
N CYS A 353 8.48 13.01 -9.59
CA CYS A 353 7.40 12.22 -9.01
C CYS A 353 6.42 11.69 -10.07
N LEU A 354 6.07 12.51 -11.08
CA LEU A 354 5.19 12.07 -12.18
C LEU A 354 5.82 10.99 -13.05
N ARG A 355 7.13 11.07 -13.31
CA ARG A 355 7.85 10.00 -14.04
C ARG A 355 7.88 8.69 -13.25
N ASP A 356 8.17 8.77 -11.94
CA ASP A 356 8.21 7.62 -11.07
C ASP A 356 6.80 7.02 -10.92
N ALA A 357 5.76 7.84 -10.82
CA ALA A 357 4.37 7.41 -10.74
C ALA A 357 3.92 6.59 -11.95
N SER A 358 4.35 6.95 -13.17
CA SER A 358 3.98 6.20 -14.39
C SER A 358 4.47 4.75 -14.35
N ALA A 359 5.64 4.49 -13.81
CA ALA A 359 6.19 3.14 -13.63
C ALA A 359 5.45 2.36 -12.52
N VAL A 360 5.06 3.05 -11.45
CA VAL A 360 4.33 2.45 -10.31
C VAL A 360 2.90 2.06 -10.71
N LEU A 361 2.25 2.85 -11.57
CA LEU A 361 0.87 2.63 -12.01
C LEU A 361 0.75 1.51 -13.05
N ALA A 362 1.84 1.11 -13.70
CA ALA A 362 1.80 0.08 -14.72
C ALA A 362 1.13 -1.24 -14.25
N PRO A 363 1.43 -1.80 -13.07
CA PRO A 363 0.74 -3.00 -12.57
C PRO A 363 -0.76 -2.79 -12.33
N PHE A 364 -1.16 -1.58 -11.90
CA PHE A 364 -2.55 -1.22 -11.68
C PHE A 364 -3.31 -1.03 -13.00
N ALA A 365 -2.72 -0.31 -13.95
CA ALA A 365 -3.31 -0.05 -15.27
C ALA A 365 -3.41 -1.31 -16.13
N HIS A 366 -2.50 -2.26 -15.96
CA HIS A 366 -2.48 -3.53 -16.67
C HIS A 366 -3.35 -4.62 -16.01
N ARG A 367 -4.16 -4.31 -15.01
CA ARG A 367 -5.20 -5.19 -14.49
C ARG A 367 -6.07 -5.77 -15.62
N ALA A 368 -6.22 -5.02 -16.72
CA ALA A 368 -6.92 -5.45 -17.96
C ALA A 368 -5.99 -6.16 -18.97
N LYS A 369 -4.66 -6.13 -18.79
CA LYS A 369 -3.70 -6.83 -19.64
C LYS A 369 -2.76 -7.64 -18.77
N ARG A 370 -3.23 -8.81 -18.29
CA ARG A 370 -2.37 -9.82 -17.69
C ARG A 370 -1.48 -10.42 -18.75
N VAL A 371 -0.36 -9.80 -19.05
CA VAL A 371 0.79 -10.53 -19.61
C VAL A 371 2.08 -9.83 -19.18
N ALA A 372 2.92 -10.60 -18.47
CA ALA A 372 4.37 -10.47 -18.39
C ALA A 372 4.94 -9.19 -17.80
N GLU A 373 4.99 -9.10 -16.48
CA GLU A 373 6.16 -8.63 -15.74
C GLU A 373 5.95 -8.81 -14.22
N GLN A 374 5.64 -10.05 -13.84
CA GLN A 374 5.58 -10.48 -12.43
C GLN A 374 6.98 -10.60 -11.77
N LEU A 375 7.97 -9.88 -12.32
CA LEU A 375 9.34 -9.91 -11.79
C LEU A 375 9.44 -9.28 -10.39
N ASP A 376 8.58 -8.33 -10.08
CA ASP A 376 8.80 -7.50 -8.89
C ASP A 376 8.09 -7.98 -7.63
N ASP A 377 6.93 -8.63 -7.74
CA ASP A 377 6.17 -9.04 -6.56
C ASP A 377 6.89 -10.17 -5.77
N VAL A 378 7.35 -11.20 -6.45
CA VAL A 378 8.06 -12.32 -5.83
C VAL A 378 9.43 -11.89 -5.32
N GLY A 379 10.14 -11.05 -6.10
CA GLY A 379 11.42 -10.49 -5.71
C GLY A 379 11.35 -9.61 -4.47
N ALA A 380 10.26 -8.84 -4.30
CA ALA A 380 10.08 -7.95 -3.17
C ALA A 380 9.98 -8.67 -1.82
N ARG A 381 9.43 -9.88 -1.81
CA ARG A 381 9.29 -10.74 -0.61
C ARG A 381 10.60 -11.33 -0.13
N LEU A 382 11.61 -11.38 -1.00
CA LEU A 382 12.93 -11.92 -0.67
C LEU A 382 13.79 -10.86 0.02
N PRO A 383 14.61 -11.24 1.02
CA PRO A 383 15.67 -10.37 1.54
C PRO A 383 16.58 -9.88 0.41
N ALA A 384 17.13 -8.66 0.53
CA ALA A 384 17.85 -7.96 -0.53
C ALA A 384 18.90 -8.81 -1.26
N LYS A 385 19.64 -9.65 -0.51
CA LYS A 385 20.66 -10.56 -1.06
C LYS A 385 20.03 -11.59 -2.02
N TYR A 386 18.87 -12.13 -1.67
CA TYR A 386 18.22 -13.21 -2.45
C TYR A 386 17.35 -12.67 -3.61
N ARG A 387 17.06 -11.35 -3.65
CA ARG A 387 16.42 -10.72 -4.82
C ARG A 387 17.30 -10.84 -6.07
N ARG A 388 18.62 -10.73 -5.91
CA ARG A 388 19.56 -10.92 -7.02
C ARG A 388 19.51 -12.35 -7.56
N ALA A 389 19.41 -13.36 -6.67
CA ALA A 389 19.23 -14.74 -7.07
C ALA A 389 17.92 -14.96 -7.85
N TYR A 390 16.84 -14.37 -7.37
CA TYR A 390 15.54 -14.44 -8.05
C TYR A 390 15.59 -13.80 -9.44
N ARG A 391 16.21 -12.64 -9.56
CA ARG A 391 16.40 -11.95 -10.85
C ARG A 391 17.22 -12.82 -11.81
N TYR A 392 18.36 -13.32 -11.37
CA TYR A 392 19.20 -14.23 -12.16
C TYR A 392 18.42 -15.46 -12.64
N LEU A 393 17.60 -16.05 -11.77
CA LEU A 393 16.73 -17.17 -12.11
C LEU A 393 15.74 -16.78 -13.22
N MET A 394 15.09 -15.63 -13.12
CA MET A 394 14.09 -15.17 -14.09
C MET A 394 14.70 -14.82 -15.45
N GLU A 395 15.92 -14.28 -15.48
CA GLU A 395 16.67 -13.95 -16.70
C GLU A 395 17.19 -15.18 -17.44
N ASN A 396 17.31 -16.33 -16.75
CA ASN A 396 17.88 -17.56 -17.30
C ASN A 396 16.86 -18.71 -17.44
N LEU A 397 15.55 -18.44 -17.36
CA LEU A 397 14.49 -19.48 -17.43
C LEU A 397 14.51 -20.34 -18.70
N GLU A 398 14.99 -19.79 -19.82
CA GLU A 398 15.08 -20.47 -21.13
C GLU A 398 16.16 -21.58 -21.12
N ARG A 399 17.16 -21.46 -20.28
CA ARG A 399 18.25 -22.42 -20.18
C ARG A 399 17.79 -23.72 -19.53
N SER A 400 17.86 -24.81 -20.25
CA SER A 400 17.49 -26.15 -19.76
C SER A 400 18.38 -26.66 -18.63
N ASP A 401 19.65 -26.21 -18.59
CA ASP A 401 20.69 -26.59 -17.62
C ASP A 401 20.71 -25.71 -16.35
N LEU A 402 19.82 -24.70 -16.24
CA LEU A 402 19.74 -23.82 -15.08
C LEU A 402 19.59 -24.62 -13.78
N SER A 403 20.58 -24.52 -12.89
CA SER A 403 20.64 -25.26 -11.64
C SER A 403 20.57 -24.34 -10.41
N VAL A 404 20.00 -24.85 -9.31
CA VAL A 404 19.95 -24.13 -8.02
C VAL A 404 21.37 -23.83 -7.51
N ARG A 405 22.32 -24.72 -7.80
CA ARG A 405 23.72 -24.55 -7.43
C ARG A 405 24.36 -23.35 -8.11
N GLU A 406 24.08 -23.16 -9.39
CA GLU A 406 24.56 -22.01 -10.16
C GLU A 406 23.97 -20.71 -9.61
N VAL A 407 22.66 -20.68 -9.37
CA VAL A 407 21.98 -19.51 -8.78
C VAL A 407 22.53 -19.17 -7.39
N ALA A 408 22.84 -20.16 -6.58
CA ALA A 408 23.45 -19.95 -5.26
C ALA A 408 24.88 -19.40 -5.37
N ALA A 409 25.66 -19.91 -6.31
CA ALA A 409 27.03 -19.45 -6.59
C ALA A 409 27.07 -18.00 -7.04
N GLU A 410 26.09 -17.57 -7.90
CA GLU A 410 26.00 -16.19 -8.41
C GLU A 410 25.89 -15.15 -7.28
N ILE A 411 25.25 -15.48 -6.18
CA ILE A 411 25.11 -14.56 -5.04
C ILE A 411 26.02 -14.90 -3.85
N GLY A 412 26.92 -15.86 -4.00
CA GLY A 412 27.87 -16.26 -2.96
C GLY A 412 27.21 -16.85 -1.72
N VAL A 413 26.26 -17.79 -1.89
CA VAL A 413 25.61 -18.53 -0.79
C VAL A 413 25.62 -20.03 -1.07
N THR A 414 25.34 -20.82 -0.03
CA THR A 414 25.13 -22.26 -0.21
C THR A 414 23.75 -22.55 -0.79
N GLU A 415 23.60 -23.66 -1.52
CA GLU A 415 22.29 -24.10 -2.04
C GLU A 415 21.26 -24.23 -0.91
N ARG A 416 21.66 -24.74 0.26
CA ARG A 416 20.79 -24.90 1.41
C ARG A 416 20.28 -23.55 1.93
N ALA A 417 21.16 -22.54 2.00
CA ALA A 417 20.77 -21.18 2.41
C ALA A 417 19.79 -20.55 1.40
N LEU A 418 20.05 -20.72 0.08
CA LEU A 418 19.15 -20.27 -0.97
C LEU A 418 17.78 -20.97 -0.88
N GLN A 419 17.74 -22.29 -0.76
CA GLN A 419 16.50 -23.06 -0.62
C GLN A 419 15.71 -22.65 0.62
N SER A 420 16.39 -22.49 1.78
CA SER A 420 15.77 -22.04 3.02
C SER A 420 15.17 -20.65 2.88
N ALA A 421 15.92 -19.69 2.33
CA ALA A 421 15.45 -18.32 2.14
C ALA A 421 14.21 -18.26 1.22
N PHE A 422 14.24 -18.98 0.11
CA PHE A 422 13.11 -19.05 -0.81
C PHE A 422 11.90 -19.73 -0.18
N LYS A 423 12.11 -20.83 0.54
CA LYS A 423 11.02 -21.55 1.22
C LYS A 423 10.38 -20.69 2.30
N ASN A 424 11.19 -19.98 3.11
CA ASN A 424 10.70 -19.13 4.20
C ASN A 424 10.00 -17.86 3.70
N SER A 425 10.49 -17.25 2.62
CA SER A 425 9.93 -15.98 2.11
C SER A 425 8.83 -16.17 1.07
N LEU A 426 8.88 -17.25 0.27
CA LEU A 426 7.99 -17.48 -0.86
C LEU A 426 7.12 -18.73 -0.71
N GLY A 427 7.34 -19.54 0.32
CA GLY A 427 6.66 -20.84 0.51
C GLY A 427 7.06 -21.92 -0.51
N SER A 428 8.00 -21.61 -1.43
CA SER A 428 8.41 -22.50 -2.53
C SER A 428 9.92 -22.53 -2.68
N THR A 429 10.44 -23.68 -3.09
CA THR A 429 11.87 -23.84 -3.40
C THR A 429 12.22 -23.19 -4.74
N PRO A 430 13.51 -22.82 -4.99
CA PRO A 430 13.94 -22.29 -6.27
C PRO A 430 13.56 -23.20 -7.46
N THR A 431 13.68 -24.52 -7.30
CA THR A 431 13.30 -25.50 -8.34
C THR A 431 11.80 -25.48 -8.64
N GLU A 432 10.96 -25.35 -7.62
CA GLU A 432 9.50 -25.23 -7.80
C GLU A 432 9.15 -23.93 -8.54
N ILE A 433 9.83 -22.83 -8.22
CA ILE A 433 9.64 -21.53 -8.89
C ILE A 433 10.07 -21.61 -10.36
N ILE A 434 11.23 -22.19 -10.67
CA ILE A 434 11.68 -22.40 -12.06
C ILE A 434 10.60 -23.17 -12.84
N ARG A 435 10.12 -24.28 -12.26
CA ARG A 435 9.08 -25.11 -12.90
C ARG A 435 7.78 -24.31 -13.12
N GLN A 436 7.30 -23.64 -12.11
CA GLN A 436 6.08 -22.85 -12.17
C GLN A 436 6.20 -21.75 -13.23
N LYS A 437 7.27 -20.99 -13.20
CA LYS A 437 7.48 -19.87 -14.14
C LYS A 437 7.63 -20.33 -15.58
N ARG A 438 8.29 -21.47 -15.80
CA ARG A 438 8.35 -22.09 -17.13
C ARG A 438 6.95 -22.48 -17.65
N MET A 439 6.11 -23.09 -16.81
CA MET A 439 4.74 -23.45 -17.21
C MET A 439 3.91 -22.19 -17.52
N GLU A 440 4.04 -21.13 -16.73
CA GLU A 440 3.36 -19.84 -16.97
C GLU A 440 3.77 -19.24 -18.32
N ARG A 441 5.08 -19.25 -18.64
CA ARG A 441 5.60 -18.74 -19.92
C ARG A 441 5.13 -19.58 -21.11
N ILE A 442 5.15 -20.91 -20.99
CA ILE A 442 4.63 -21.83 -22.02
C ILE A 442 3.14 -21.55 -22.27
N ARG A 443 2.34 -21.39 -21.22
CA ARG A 443 0.91 -21.06 -21.35
C ARG A 443 0.70 -19.75 -22.09
N ALA A 444 1.38 -18.70 -21.68
CA ALA A 444 1.28 -17.39 -22.29
C ALA A 444 1.68 -17.43 -23.81
N GLU A 445 2.68 -18.23 -24.17
CA GLU A 445 3.09 -18.40 -25.57
C GLU A 445 2.03 -19.17 -26.37
N LEU A 446 1.44 -20.22 -25.80
CA LEU A 446 0.36 -20.97 -26.43
C LEU A 446 -0.92 -20.14 -26.64
N GLU A 447 -1.24 -19.23 -25.70
CA GLU A 447 -2.38 -18.32 -25.81
C GLU A 447 -2.14 -17.16 -26.81
N SER A 448 -0.90 -16.73 -26.98
CA SER A 448 -0.56 -15.63 -27.91
C SER A 448 -0.40 -16.06 -29.37
N ASP A 449 0.06 -17.28 -29.63
CA ASP A 449 0.36 -17.79 -30.97
C ASP A 449 -0.87 -18.28 -31.75
N THR A 450 -2.05 -18.35 -31.14
CA THR A 450 -3.33 -18.62 -31.85
C THR A 450 -3.62 -17.60 -32.96
N VAL A 451 -2.89 -16.48 -33.02
CA VAL A 451 -3.08 -15.39 -33.99
C VAL A 451 -2.18 -15.54 -35.26
N LEU A 452 -1.10 -16.31 -35.20
CA LEU A 452 -0.06 -16.29 -36.26
C LEU A 452 0.31 -17.65 -36.92
N GLY A 453 -0.34 -18.76 -36.55
CA GLY A 453 -0.08 -20.07 -37.17
C GLY A 453 0.24 -21.14 -36.12
N THR A 454 -0.09 -22.42 -36.44
CA THR A 454 -0.08 -23.56 -35.52
C THR A 454 1.22 -23.69 -34.70
N PRO A 455 1.27 -23.26 -33.43
CA PRO A 455 2.44 -23.46 -32.59
C PRO A 455 2.53 -24.91 -32.13
N SER A 456 3.71 -25.49 -32.21
CA SER A 456 3.95 -26.79 -31.61
C SER A 456 4.15 -26.64 -30.10
N VAL A 457 3.29 -27.29 -29.30
CA VAL A 457 3.39 -27.37 -27.82
C VAL A 457 4.81 -27.76 -27.38
N LEU A 458 5.48 -28.62 -28.16
CA LEU A 458 6.85 -29.05 -27.88
C LEU A 458 7.88 -27.96 -28.19
N PHE A 459 7.62 -27.14 -29.18
CA PHE A 459 8.50 -26.02 -29.52
C PHE A 459 8.47 -24.93 -28.43
N ALA A 460 7.28 -24.56 -27.99
CA ALA A 460 7.10 -23.63 -26.86
C ALA A 460 7.77 -24.17 -25.57
N ALA A 461 7.60 -25.48 -25.30
CA ALA A 461 8.24 -26.12 -24.15
C ALA A 461 9.78 -26.10 -24.23
N ALA A 462 10.33 -26.43 -25.40
CA ALA A 462 11.78 -26.46 -25.62
C ALA A 462 12.40 -25.05 -25.48
N ARG A 463 11.72 -24.01 -25.96
CA ARG A 463 12.13 -22.62 -25.81
C ARG A 463 12.26 -22.19 -24.34
N TRP A 464 11.37 -22.65 -23.48
CA TRP A 464 11.40 -22.39 -22.04
C TRP A 464 12.15 -23.46 -21.22
N GLY A 465 13.08 -24.17 -21.85
CA GLY A 465 13.99 -25.11 -21.18
C GLY A 465 13.32 -26.39 -20.69
N VAL A 466 12.13 -26.75 -21.20
CA VAL A 466 11.44 -28.01 -20.88
C VAL A 466 11.56 -28.98 -22.03
N GLN A 467 12.54 -29.89 -21.96
CA GLN A 467 12.84 -30.84 -23.06
C GLN A 467 12.00 -32.11 -23.00
N SER A 468 11.49 -32.50 -21.81
CA SER A 468 10.74 -33.75 -21.62
C SER A 468 9.24 -33.52 -21.73
N ARG A 469 8.59 -34.27 -22.66
CA ARG A 469 7.13 -34.28 -22.83
C ARG A 469 6.38 -34.68 -21.55
N SER A 470 6.90 -35.65 -20.82
CA SER A 470 6.28 -36.08 -19.55
C SER A 470 6.37 -35.01 -18.49
N THR A 471 7.51 -34.33 -18.39
CA THR A 471 7.70 -33.19 -17.45
C THR A 471 6.75 -32.03 -17.80
N LEU A 472 6.58 -31.73 -19.09
CA LEU A 472 5.63 -30.72 -19.56
C LEU A 472 4.18 -31.06 -19.15
N VAL A 473 3.69 -32.22 -19.59
CA VAL A 473 2.28 -32.59 -19.38
C VAL A 473 1.94 -32.69 -17.90
N ASN A 474 2.82 -33.32 -17.10
CA ASN A 474 2.61 -33.45 -15.66
C ASN A 474 2.71 -32.10 -14.92
N GLY A 475 3.68 -31.26 -15.31
CA GLY A 475 3.85 -29.93 -14.73
C GLY A 475 2.69 -29.00 -15.05
N TYR A 476 2.23 -29.04 -16.30
CA TYR A 476 1.14 -28.20 -16.79
C TYR A 476 -0.20 -28.59 -16.16
N ARG A 477 -0.55 -29.88 -16.16
CA ARG A 477 -1.78 -30.39 -15.49
C ARG A 477 -1.78 -30.06 -13.99
N ARG A 478 -0.65 -30.22 -13.34
CA ARG A 478 -0.55 -29.92 -11.90
C ARG A 478 -0.78 -28.45 -11.58
N GLN A 479 -0.48 -27.55 -12.51
CA GLN A 479 -0.56 -26.10 -12.27
C GLN A 479 -1.86 -25.50 -12.76
N PHE A 480 -2.43 -26.01 -13.88
CA PHE A 480 -3.58 -25.41 -14.55
C PHE A 480 -4.80 -26.31 -14.62
N ASP A 481 -4.71 -27.57 -14.14
CA ASP A 481 -5.74 -28.62 -14.21
C ASP A 481 -6.21 -28.95 -15.65
N GLU A 482 -5.40 -28.59 -16.68
CA GLU A 482 -5.66 -28.85 -18.10
C GLU A 482 -4.40 -29.34 -18.82
N ALA A 483 -4.55 -29.94 -19.99
CA ALA A 483 -3.38 -30.28 -20.81
C ALA A 483 -2.95 -29.12 -21.71
N PRO A 484 -1.64 -29.03 -22.08
CA PRO A 484 -1.16 -27.96 -22.97
C PRO A 484 -1.89 -27.93 -24.32
N SER A 485 -2.36 -29.08 -24.80
CA SER A 485 -3.19 -29.21 -26.01
C SER A 485 -4.58 -28.62 -25.89
N ASP A 486 -5.10 -28.50 -24.67
CA ASP A 486 -6.44 -27.98 -24.43
C ASP A 486 -6.43 -26.46 -24.43
N THR A 487 -5.34 -25.84 -23.93
CA THR A 487 -5.09 -24.41 -24.03
C THR A 487 -4.99 -23.96 -25.49
N LEU A 488 -4.35 -24.78 -26.34
CA LEU A 488 -4.12 -24.49 -27.76
C LEU A 488 -5.41 -24.60 -28.63
N LYS A 489 -6.46 -25.24 -28.10
CA LYS A 489 -7.76 -25.38 -28.79
C LYS A 489 -8.77 -24.30 -28.43
N ARG A 490 -8.43 -23.43 -27.49
CA ARG A 490 -9.24 -22.29 -27.10
C ARG A 490 -8.91 -21.07 -27.96
#